data_7b3bdbdcab55d8de6e63204c0000d92a
#
_entry.id   7b3bdbdcab55d8de6e63204c0000d92a
#
_cell.length_a   1.000
_cell.length_b   1.000
_cell.length_c   1.000
_cell.angle_alpha   90.00
_cell.angle_beta   90.00
_cell.angle_gamma   90.00
#
_symmetry.space_group_name_H-M   'P 1'
#
loop_
_entity.id
_entity.type
_entity.pdbx_description
1 polymer ?
#
loop_
_entity_poly.entity_id
_entity_poly.type
_entity_poly.pdbx_seq_one_letter_code
_entity_poly.pdbx_strand_id
1 'polypeptide(L)'
;MNDNTSFWAYNKTYQPNCIDDLALYPALKNRLNKYVDTQHFPNLMLWGEAGTGKTSAAEIIANAVKGATVDIFDFGRDNSIDNVRRLVSMTERYSLFGGRVIICDEFHDVAEASQRGLKKVIEQSNTQNHFIFCVNDLEKVHAPIFTRCTPLQFDYCQLDILGEPNVLPHTGWDSIQDWKDELIRVSGIMAGKAGKTITPDQYERTFAKPDRWVNVRSFILALEEVITDDEYAASKS
;
A
#
# COMPACT_ATOMS: atom_id res chain seq x y z
N MET A 1 21.48 -19.59 -12.80
CA MET A 1 20.03 -19.66 -13.07
C MET A 1 19.51 -18.24 -12.97
N ASN A 2 19.17 -17.63 -14.10
CA ASN A 2 18.69 -16.24 -14.13
C ASN A 2 17.23 -16.25 -13.68
N ASP A 3 16.96 -15.73 -12.49
CA ASP A 3 15.61 -15.45 -11.99
C ASP A 3 15.00 -14.25 -12.75
N ASN A 4 14.85 -14.37 -14.05
CA ASN A 4 14.36 -13.31 -14.92
C ASN A 4 12.83 -13.34 -15.12
N THR A 5 12.10 -14.01 -14.23
CA THR A 5 10.66 -14.25 -14.37
C THR A 5 9.80 -13.65 -13.26
N SER A 6 10.37 -12.84 -12.35
CA SER A 6 9.53 -12.16 -11.35
C SER A 6 9.10 -10.80 -11.86
N PHE A 7 7.80 -10.62 -12.05
CA PHE A 7 7.19 -9.33 -12.38
C PHE A 7 7.60 -8.25 -11.37
N TRP A 8 7.85 -7.03 -11.83
CA TRP A 8 8.28 -5.90 -11.00
C TRP A 8 7.34 -5.66 -9.82
N ALA A 9 6.02 -5.79 -10.04
CA ALA A 9 5.01 -5.63 -9.01
C ALA A 9 5.18 -6.57 -7.81
N TYR A 10 5.84 -7.72 -7.99
CA TYR A 10 6.04 -8.74 -6.95
C TYR A 10 7.50 -8.89 -6.51
N ASN A 11 8.43 -8.25 -7.22
CA ASN A 11 9.85 -8.35 -6.89
C ASN A 11 10.26 -7.29 -5.85
N LYS A 12 10.67 -7.76 -4.67
CA LYS A 12 11.10 -6.89 -3.56
C LYS A 12 12.22 -5.91 -3.93
N THR A 13 13.06 -6.24 -4.90
CA THR A 13 14.14 -5.37 -5.36
C THR A 13 13.62 -4.06 -5.99
N TYR A 14 12.45 -4.10 -6.61
CA TYR A 14 11.86 -2.96 -7.32
C TYR A 14 10.78 -2.25 -6.51
N GLN A 15 10.42 -2.79 -5.35
CA GLN A 15 9.43 -2.19 -4.47
C GLN A 15 9.87 -0.80 -3.97
N PRO A 16 8.89 0.06 -3.60
CA PRO A 16 9.15 1.37 -3.02
C PRO A 16 10.01 1.27 -1.76
N ASN A 17 11.01 2.15 -1.65
CA ASN A 17 11.86 2.25 -0.46
C ASN A 17 11.57 3.50 0.38
N CYS A 18 10.87 4.46 -0.20
CA CYS A 18 10.44 5.69 0.47
C CYS A 18 9.04 6.07 0.00
N ILE A 19 8.40 7.00 0.70
CA ILE A 19 7.06 7.48 0.36
C ILE A 19 7.01 8.11 -1.04
N ASP A 20 8.10 8.74 -1.48
CA ASP A 20 8.15 9.38 -2.79
C ASP A 20 8.21 8.37 -3.96
N ASP A 21 8.58 7.12 -3.69
CA ASP A 21 8.51 6.02 -4.67
C ASP A 21 7.06 5.53 -4.90
N LEU A 22 6.12 5.90 -4.03
CA LEU A 22 4.70 5.50 -4.13
C LEU A 22 3.92 6.44 -5.06
N ALA A 23 2.95 5.88 -5.80
CA ALA A 23 1.96 6.68 -6.53
C ALA A 23 0.90 7.19 -5.55
N LEU A 24 1.05 8.41 -5.08
CA LEU A 24 0.20 9.04 -4.07
C LEU A 24 -0.12 10.47 -4.48
N TYR A 25 -1.34 10.91 -4.20
CA TYR A 25 -1.69 12.33 -4.36
C TYR A 25 -0.93 13.22 -3.35
N PRO A 26 -0.64 14.49 -3.71
CA PRO A 26 0.30 15.33 -2.95
C PRO A 26 -0.01 15.47 -1.46
N ALA A 27 -1.28 15.63 -1.08
CA ALA A 27 -1.66 15.81 0.31
C ALA A 27 -1.37 14.56 1.16
N LEU A 28 -1.63 13.34 0.62
CA LEU A 28 -1.32 12.09 1.30
C LEU A 28 0.20 11.89 1.39
N LYS A 29 0.93 12.12 0.30
CA LYS A 29 2.40 12.02 0.25
C LYS A 29 3.04 12.90 1.33
N ASN A 30 2.66 14.18 1.40
CA ASN A 30 3.16 15.11 2.41
C ASN A 30 2.85 14.65 3.84
N ARG A 31 1.65 14.10 4.07
CA ARG A 31 1.26 13.60 5.38
C ARG A 31 2.07 12.38 5.80
N LEU A 32 2.29 11.43 4.90
CA LEU A 32 3.08 10.23 5.17
C LEU A 32 4.57 10.57 5.36
N ASN A 33 5.14 11.46 4.54
CA ASN A 33 6.50 11.96 4.72
C ASN A 33 6.67 12.61 6.11
N LYS A 34 5.69 13.41 6.56
CA LYS A 34 5.72 13.97 7.91
C LYS A 34 5.79 12.87 8.99
N TYR A 35 5.06 11.76 8.86
CA TYR A 35 5.14 10.65 9.80
C TYR A 35 6.51 9.97 9.80
N VAL A 36 7.10 9.80 8.60
CA VAL A 36 8.45 9.26 8.44
C VAL A 36 9.50 10.16 9.09
N ASP A 37 9.43 11.47 8.82
CA ASP A 37 10.41 12.45 9.31
C ASP A 37 10.34 12.61 10.83
N THR A 38 9.13 12.72 11.37
CA THR A 38 8.92 12.91 12.81
C THR A 38 9.01 11.61 13.61
N GLN A 39 8.91 10.45 12.94
CA GLN A 39 8.83 9.13 13.56
C GLN A 39 7.69 9.03 14.59
N HIS A 40 6.68 9.87 14.43
CA HIS A 40 5.54 9.96 15.34
C HIS A 40 4.24 10.04 14.54
N PHE A 41 3.34 9.09 14.79
CA PHE A 41 2.04 9.00 14.15
C PHE A 41 1.02 8.35 15.09
N PRO A 42 -0.27 8.66 14.95
CA PRO A 42 -1.36 7.97 15.67
C PRO A 42 -1.54 6.56 15.11
N ASN A 43 -2.43 5.77 15.69
CA ASN A 43 -2.89 4.56 15.02
C ASN A 43 -3.49 4.94 13.66
N LEU A 44 -3.09 4.23 12.59
CA LEU A 44 -3.48 4.52 11.22
C LEU A 44 -4.45 3.46 10.69
N MET A 45 -5.38 3.89 9.85
CA MET A 45 -6.24 3.02 9.04
C MET A 45 -6.04 3.38 7.57
N LEU A 46 -5.20 2.61 6.86
CA LEU A 46 -4.95 2.78 5.43
C LEU A 46 -6.02 1.97 4.69
N TRP A 47 -6.88 2.64 3.94
CA TRP A 47 -8.00 2.00 3.28
C TRP A 47 -8.10 2.35 1.80
N GLY A 48 -8.66 1.45 1.01
CA GLY A 48 -8.81 1.57 -0.44
C GLY A 48 -8.63 0.23 -1.14
N GLU A 49 -8.81 0.21 -2.44
CA GLU A 49 -8.70 -0.99 -3.27
C GLU A 49 -7.35 -1.72 -3.15
N ALA A 50 -7.33 -3.00 -3.50
CA ALA A 50 -6.10 -3.77 -3.56
C ALA A 50 -5.13 -3.18 -4.60
N GLY A 51 -3.82 -3.21 -4.30
CA GLY A 51 -2.81 -2.74 -5.25
C GLY A 51 -2.55 -1.24 -5.28
N THR A 52 -3.08 -0.48 -4.32
CA THR A 52 -2.91 0.98 -4.21
C THR A 52 -1.69 1.41 -3.38
N GLY A 53 -0.93 0.46 -2.82
CA GLY A 53 0.31 0.75 -2.10
C GLY A 53 0.17 0.86 -0.58
N LYS A 54 -0.97 0.47 0.04
CA LYS A 54 -1.21 0.52 1.49
C LYS A 54 -0.13 -0.20 2.30
N THR A 55 0.10 -1.48 2.00
CA THR A 55 1.08 -2.31 2.70
C THR A 55 2.49 -1.75 2.58
N SER A 56 2.88 -1.29 1.38
CA SER A 56 4.18 -0.66 1.16
C SER A 56 4.35 0.62 1.98
N ALA A 57 3.31 1.47 2.03
CA ALA A 57 3.32 2.68 2.86
C ALA A 57 3.42 2.34 4.36
N ALA A 58 2.68 1.33 4.81
CA ALA A 58 2.73 0.86 6.20
C ALA A 58 4.14 0.39 6.59
N GLU A 59 4.79 -0.41 5.74
CA GLU A 59 6.16 -0.90 5.97
C GLU A 59 7.18 0.25 5.99
N ILE A 60 7.09 1.21 5.07
CA ILE A 60 7.98 2.37 5.03
C ILE A 60 7.85 3.19 6.32
N ILE A 61 6.62 3.50 6.75
CA ILE A 61 6.35 4.26 7.97
C ILE A 61 6.88 3.51 9.20
N ALA A 62 6.59 2.21 9.29
CA ALA A 62 7.00 1.39 10.42
C ALA A 62 8.52 1.31 10.53
N ASN A 63 9.22 1.09 9.41
CA ASN A 63 10.68 0.98 9.37
C ASN A 63 11.40 2.31 9.61
N ALA A 64 10.72 3.44 9.47
CA ALA A 64 11.28 4.75 9.79
C ALA A 64 11.42 5.01 11.30
N VAL A 65 10.67 4.28 12.15
CA VAL A 65 10.69 4.47 13.60
C VAL A 65 11.93 3.83 14.21
N LYS A 66 12.91 4.64 14.57
CA LYS A 66 14.20 4.17 15.13
C LYS A 66 14.01 3.45 16.46
N GLY A 67 14.57 2.27 16.56
CA GLY A 67 14.55 1.47 17.79
C GLY A 67 13.22 0.73 18.06
N ALA A 68 12.19 0.92 17.25
CA ALA A 68 10.96 0.15 17.36
C ALA A 68 11.11 -1.24 16.74
N THR A 69 10.38 -2.21 17.31
CA THR A 69 10.19 -3.53 16.68
C THR A 69 9.02 -3.42 15.70
N VAL A 70 9.18 -3.96 14.50
CA VAL A 70 8.09 -4.04 13.51
C VAL A 70 7.57 -5.47 13.44
N ASP A 71 6.29 -5.64 13.73
CA ASP A 71 5.61 -6.93 13.63
C ASP A 71 4.51 -6.85 12.57
N ILE A 72 4.48 -7.80 11.64
CA ILE A 72 3.50 -7.85 10.56
C ILE A 72 2.57 -9.05 10.78
N PHE A 73 1.27 -8.78 10.81
CA PHE A 73 0.18 -9.75 10.83
C PHE A 73 -0.56 -9.69 9.51
N ASP A 74 -0.38 -10.70 8.68
CA ASP A 74 -1.09 -10.88 7.42
C ASP A 74 -2.35 -11.70 7.66
N PHE A 75 -3.50 -11.03 7.81
CA PHE A 75 -4.78 -11.66 8.07
C PHE A 75 -5.42 -12.25 6.80
N GLY A 76 -4.96 -11.88 5.62
CA GLY A 76 -5.33 -12.58 4.39
C GLY A 76 -4.80 -14.00 4.35
N ARG A 77 -3.66 -14.26 5.02
CA ARG A 77 -3.04 -15.58 5.12
C ARG A 77 -3.52 -16.37 6.34
N ASP A 78 -3.67 -15.72 7.50
CA ASP A 78 -4.12 -16.36 8.75
C ASP A 78 -5.00 -15.40 9.55
N ASN A 79 -6.32 -15.50 9.35
CA ASN A 79 -7.34 -14.73 10.06
C ASN A 79 -7.90 -15.45 11.28
N SER A 80 -7.24 -16.49 11.78
CA SER A 80 -7.66 -17.28 12.90
C SER A 80 -7.72 -16.47 14.20
N ILE A 81 -8.59 -16.89 15.12
CA ILE A 81 -8.68 -16.31 16.46
C ILE A 81 -7.37 -16.43 17.25
N ASP A 82 -6.58 -17.48 16.97
CA ASP A 82 -5.31 -17.70 17.63
C ASP A 82 -4.24 -16.70 17.15
N ASN A 83 -4.26 -16.29 15.88
CA ASN A 83 -3.40 -15.22 15.39
C ASN A 83 -3.76 -13.87 16.04
N VAL A 84 -5.05 -13.59 16.21
CA VAL A 84 -5.52 -12.39 16.95
C VAL A 84 -5.10 -12.46 18.43
N ARG A 85 -5.21 -13.61 19.10
CA ARG A 85 -4.75 -13.80 20.48
C ARG A 85 -3.24 -13.60 20.60
N ARG A 86 -2.47 -14.08 19.62
CA ARG A 86 -1.03 -13.87 19.56
C ARG A 86 -0.71 -12.37 19.46
N LEU A 87 -1.40 -11.62 18.61
CA LEU A 87 -1.26 -10.16 18.52
C LEU A 87 -1.54 -9.50 19.87
N VAL A 88 -2.67 -9.83 20.53
CA VAL A 88 -3.01 -9.31 21.87
C VAL A 88 -1.90 -9.60 22.88
N SER A 89 -1.46 -10.86 22.96
CA SER A 89 -0.42 -11.27 23.92
C SER A 89 0.93 -10.57 23.70
N MET A 90 1.23 -10.22 22.46
CA MET A 90 2.46 -9.49 22.13
C MET A 90 2.40 -8.02 22.60
N THR A 91 1.24 -7.40 22.55
CA THR A 91 1.08 -5.99 22.99
C THR A 91 1.12 -5.82 24.51
N GLU A 92 0.83 -6.89 25.27
CA GLU A 92 0.93 -6.91 26.73
C GLU A 92 2.38 -7.01 27.22
N ARG A 93 3.31 -7.39 26.34
CA ARG A 93 4.74 -7.48 26.68
C ARG A 93 5.40 -6.13 26.46
N TYR A 94 5.98 -5.58 27.50
CA TYR A 94 6.74 -4.33 27.42
C TYR A 94 7.91 -4.49 26.44
N SER A 95 8.02 -3.57 25.49
CA SER A 95 9.26 -3.42 24.71
C SER A 95 10.30 -2.72 25.61
N LEU A 96 11.45 -3.36 25.79
CA LEU A 96 12.54 -2.79 26.61
C LEU A 96 13.21 -1.60 25.90
N PHE A 97 13.03 -1.47 24.59
CA PHE A 97 13.65 -0.44 23.75
C PHE A 97 12.68 0.02 22.65
N GLY A 98 12.43 1.34 22.56
CA GLY A 98 11.93 2.02 21.37
C GLY A 98 10.47 1.81 20.95
N GLY A 99 9.69 1.01 21.67
CA GLY A 99 8.27 0.77 21.29
C GLY A 99 8.10 -0.30 20.21
N ARG A 100 6.88 -0.42 19.69
CA ARG A 100 6.50 -1.41 18.69
C ARG A 100 5.56 -0.82 17.65
N VAL A 101 5.79 -1.13 16.38
CA VAL A 101 4.85 -0.85 15.30
C VAL A 101 4.26 -2.17 14.80
N ILE A 102 2.94 -2.27 14.81
CA ILE A 102 2.20 -3.48 14.46
C ILE A 102 1.43 -3.17 13.18
N ILE A 103 1.79 -3.84 12.10
CA ILE A 103 1.07 -3.78 10.83
C ILE A 103 0.07 -4.93 10.80
N CYS A 104 -1.21 -4.60 10.62
CA CYS A 104 -2.32 -5.54 10.45
C CYS A 104 -2.78 -5.47 9.00
N ASP A 105 -2.19 -6.31 8.14
CA ASP A 105 -2.54 -6.35 6.73
C ASP A 105 -3.78 -7.21 6.48
N GLU A 106 -4.59 -6.85 5.46
CA GLU A 106 -5.88 -7.47 5.13
C GLU A 106 -6.81 -7.62 6.36
N PHE A 107 -6.79 -6.61 7.25
CA PHE A 107 -7.50 -6.67 8.54
C PHE A 107 -9.02 -6.84 8.41
N HIS A 108 -9.61 -6.49 7.27
CA HIS A 108 -11.03 -6.72 6.96
C HIS A 108 -11.42 -8.20 6.87
N ASP A 109 -10.44 -9.13 6.79
CA ASP A 109 -10.69 -10.57 6.82
C ASP A 109 -10.83 -11.13 8.25
N VAL A 110 -10.51 -10.33 9.28
CA VAL A 110 -10.69 -10.71 10.68
C VAL A 110 -12.17 -10.67 11.04
N ALA A 111 -12.69 -11.78 11.57
CA ALA A 111 -14.08 -11.85 12.02
C ALA A 111 -14.39 -10.77 13.08
N GLU A 112 -15.56 -10.14 12.99
CA GLU A 112 -15.97 -9.03 13.88
C GLU A 112 -15.84 -9.38 15.38
N ALA A 113 -16.18 -10.61 15.75
CA ALA A 113 -16.04 -11.09 17.13
C ALA A 113 -14.59 -11.05 17.64
N SER A 114 -13.62 -11.35 16.76
CA SER A 114 -12.19 -11.27 17.06
C SER A 114 -11.71 -9.82 17.11
N GLN A 115 -12.23 -8.97 16.22
CA GLN A 115 -11.92 -7.54 16.22
C GLN A 115 -12.33 -6.84 17.54
N ARG A 116 -13.45 -7.27 18.15
CA ARG A 116 -13.89 -6.71 19.45
C ARG A 116 -12.85 -6.92 20.57
N GLY A 117 -12.09 -8.01 20.52
CA GLY A 117 -11.01 -8.29 21.47
C GLY A 117 -9.84 -7.30 21.39
N LEU A 118 -9.60 -6.70 20.22
CA LEU A 118 -8.52 -5.74 19.99
C LEU A 118 -8.83 -4.33 20.50
N LYS A 119 -10.10 -3.99 20.74
CA LYS A 119 -10.50 -2.64 21.20
C LYS A 119 -9.69 -2.17 22.39
N LYS A 120 -9.59 -2.99 23.45
CA LYS A 120 -8.87 -2.65 24.69
C LYS A 120 -7.38 -2.44 24.44
N VAL A 121 -6.80 -3.27 23.59
CA VAL A 121 -5.39 -3.22 23.22
C VAL A 121 -5.06 -1.92 22.50
N ILE A 122 -5.91 -1.53 21.54
CA ILE A 122 -5.74 -0.28 20.78
C ILE A 122 -5.93 0.95 21.68
N GLU A 123 -6.86 0.91 22.64
CA GLU A 123 -7.05 1.98 23.64
C GLU A 123 -5.83 2.16 24.55
N GLN A 124 -5.16 1.08 24.90
CA GLN A 124 -4.00 1.09 25.80
C GLN A 124 -2.67 1.33 25.06
N SER A 125 -2.67 1.33 23.73
CA SER A 125 -1.47 1.36 22.88
C SER A 125 -0.72 2.70 22.87
N ASN A 126 -1.24 3.75 23.47
CA ASN A 126 -0.86 5.15 23.25
C ASN A 126 0.57 5.57 23.62
N THR A 127 1.42 4.71 24.17
CA THR A 127 2.80 5.09 24.54
C THR A 127 3.90 4.18 24.04
N GLN A 128 3.58 2.93 23.68
CA GLN A 128 4.60 1.94 23.30
C GLN A 128 4.26 1.12 22.05
N ASN A 129 2.97 1.03 21.68
CA ASN A 129 2.53 0.29 20.51
C ASN A 129 1.78 1.23 19.56
N HIS A 130 2.17 1.26 18.29
CA HIS A 130 1.47 1.95 17.21
C HIS A 130 0.89 0.91 16.26
N PHE A 131 -0.36 1.07 15.89
CA PHE A 131 -1.02 0.17 14.93
C PHE A 131 -1.17 0.84 13.57
N ILE A 132 -0.92 0.06 12.51
CA ILE A 132 -1.23 0.42 11.12
C ILE A 132 -2.09 -0.69 10.54
N PHE A 133 -3.36 -0.40 10.33
CA PHE A 133 -4.31 -1.32 9.71
C PHE A 133 -4.38 -1.05 8.21
N CYS A 134 -4.23 -2.09 7.38
CA CYS A 134 -4.48 -2.03 5.94
C CYS A 134 -5.77 -2.78 5.65
N VAL A 135 -6.74 -2.10 5.01
CA VAL A 135 -8.06 -2.67 4.73
C VAL A 135 -8.51 -2.30 3.31
N ASN A 136 -9.20 -3.21 2.64
CA ASN A 136 -9.81 -2.92 1.34
C ASN A 136 -11.27 -2.47 1.51
N ASP A 137 -11.92 -2.88 2.60
CA ASP A 137 -13.34 -2.62 2.86
C ASP A 137 -13.53 -2.12 4.30
N LEU A 138 -13.89 -0.84 4.44
CA LEU A 138 -14.13 -0.23 5.76
C LEU A 138 -15.40 -0.75 6.43
N GLU A 139 -16.39 -1.23 5.67
CA GLU A 139 -17.65 -1.71 6.23
C GLU A 139 -17.46 -2.98 7.08
N LYS A 140 -16.38 -3.73 6.80
CA LYS A 140 -15.99 -4.92 7.58
C LYS A 140 -15.20 -4.60 8.84
N VAL A 141 -14.82 -3.34 9.05
CA VAL A 141 -14.08 -2.93 10.24
C VAL A 141 -15.03 -2.53 11.36
N HIS A 142 -14.84 -3.15 12.52
CA HIS A 142 -15.65 -2.83 13.71
C HIS A 142 -15.50 -1.35 14.10
N ALA A 143 -16.60 -0.60 14.14
CA ALA A 143 -16.62 0.84 14.34
C ALA A 143 -15.76 1.35 15.53
N PRO A 144 -15.71 0.70 16.70
CA PRO A 144 -14.83 1.09 17.80
C PRO A 144 -13.34 1.04 17.49
N ILE A 145 -12.87 0.23 16.52
CA ILE A 145 -11.48 0.22 16.06
C ILE A 145 -11.25 1.42 15.14
N PHE A 146 -12.15 1.60 14.16
CA PHE A 146 -12.08 2.70 13.21
C PHE A 146 -11.99 4.07 13.90
N THR A 147 -12.82 4.31 14.93
CA THR A 147 -12.84 5.58 15.65
C THR A 147 -11.56 5.89 16.46
N ARG A 148 -10.67 4.92 16.62
CA ARG A 148 -9.37 5.05 17.31
C ARG A 148 -8.19 5.16 16.37
N CYS A 149 -8.46 5.18 15.08
CA CYS A 149 -7.45 5.30 14.04
C CYS A 149 -7.66 6.57 13.23
N THR A 150 -6.59 7.07 12.65
CA THR A 150 -6.65 8.12 11.64
C THR A 150 -6.83 7.48 10.28
N PRO A 151 -7.97 7.66 9.60
CA PRO A 151 -8.19 7.09 8.29
C PRO A 151 -7.39 7.84 7.22
N LEU A 152 -6.79 7.08 6.30
CA LEU A 152 -6.06 7.56 5.13
C LEU A 152 -6.53 6.78 3.92
N GLN A 153 -7.07 7.48 2.93
CA GLN A 153 -7.63 6.89 1.72
C GLN A 153 -6.55 6.71 0.67
N PHE A 154 -6.52 5.51 0.08
CA PHE A 154 -5.58 5.10 -0.96
C PHE A 154 -6.24 4.81 -2.30
N ASP A 155 -7.52 5.16 -2.47
CA ASP A 155 -8.16 5.14 -3.78
C ASP A 155 -7.87 6.45 -4.51
N TYR A 156 -7.53 6.37 -5.79
CA TYR A 156 -7.08 7.53 -6.56
C TYR A 156 -7.95 7.76 -7.78
N CYS A 157 -8.33 6.67 -8.45
CA CYS A 157 -9.07 6.66 -9.69
C CYS A 157 -10.11 5.54 -9.65
N GLN A 158 -11.25 5.74 -10.27
CA GLN A 158 -12.27 4.71 -10.47
C GLN A 158 -12.87 4.82 -11.87
N LEU A 159 -13.43 3.72 -12.35
CA LEU A 159 -14.24 3.74 -13.57
C LEU A 159 -15.66 4.21 -13.24
N ASP A 160 -16.21 5.05 -14.11
CA ASP A 160 -17.61 5.41 -14.04
C ASP A 160 -18.52 4.32 -14.64
N ILE A 161 -19.82 4.57 -14.72
CA ILE A 161 -20.82 3.61 -15.27
C ILE A 161 -20.62 3.30 -16.77
N LEU A 162 -19.85 4.13 -17.47
CA LEU A 162 -19.51 3.95 -18.89
C LEU A 162 -18.13 3.30 -19.07
N GLY A 163 -17.43 3.02 -17.96
CA GLY A 163 -16.07 2.47 -17.99
C GLY A 163 -15.00 3.54 -18.21
N GLU A 164 -15.34 4.83 -18.07
CA GLU A 164 -14.38 5.92 -18.20
C GLU A 164 -13.71 6.21 -16.86
N PRO A 165 -12.37 6.44 -16.85
CA PRO A 165 -11.63 6.66 -15.64
C PRO A 165 -11.79 8.09 -15.10
N ASN A 166 -12.05 8.20 -13.81
CA ASN A 166 -12.18 9.46 -13.08
C ASN A 166 -11.30 9.48 -11.84
N VAL A 167 -10.61 10.60 -11.59
CA VAL A 167 -9.91 10.83 -10.32
C VAL A 167 -10.89 11.15 -9.21
N LEU A 168 -10.58 10.68 -8.00
CA LEU A 168 -11.47 10.89 -6.85
C LEU A 168 -11.26 12.30 -6.26
N PRO A 169 -12.33 12.99 -5.85
CA PRO A 169 -12.28 14.39 -5.40
C PRO A 169 -11.32 14.65 -4.23
N HIS A 170 -11.13 13.68 -3.32
CA HIS A 170 -10.26 13.84 -2.16
C HIS A 170 -8.76 13.90 -2.51
N THR A 171 -8.38 13.51 -3.74
CA THR A 171 -6.99 13.53 -4.21
C THR A 171 -6.47 14.95 -4.43
N GLY A 172 -7.38 15.89 -4.79
CA GLY A 172 -7.02 17.23 -5.20
C GLY A 172 -6.30 17.28 -6.55
N TRP A 173 -6.37 16.23 -7.35
CA TRP A 173 -5.96 16.25 -8.75
C TRP A 173 -7.07 16.86 -9.61
N ASP A 174 -6.67 17.69 -10.58
CA ASP A 174 -7.62 18.41 -11.44
C ASP A 174 -8.10 17.56 -12.62
N SER A 175 -7.33 16.52 -12.98
CA SER A 175 -7.59 15.71 -14.17
C SER A 175 -7.09 14.28 -14.04
N ILE A 176 -7.59 13.41 -14.92
CA ILE A 176 -7.06 12.06 -15.08
C ILE A 176 -5.60 12.05 -15.56
N GLN A 177 -5.16 13.14 -16.19
CA GLN A 177 -3.77 13.27 -16.63
C GLN A 177 -2.80 13.34 -15.44
N ASP A 178 -3.18 13.99 -14.35
CA ASP A 178 -2.37 14.03 -13.12
C ASP A 178 -2.12 12.63 -12.56
N TRP A 179 -3.13 11.77 -12.59
CA TRP A 179 -2.98 10.37 -12.19
C TRP A 179 -2.07 9.60 -13.14
N LYS A 180 -2.24 9.76 -14.47
CA LYS A 180 -1.36 9.13 -15.46
C LYS A 180 0.09 9.57 -15.31
N ASP A 181 0.33 10.85 -15.09
CA ASP A 181 1.68 11.40 -14.89
C ASP A 181 2.33 10.80 -13.64
N GLU A 182 1.55 10.59 -12.56
CA GLU A 182 2.04 9.95 -11.35
C GLU A 182 2.37 8.45 -11.60
N LEU A 183 1.58 7.73 -12.37
CA LEU A 183 1.87 6.34 -12.76
C LEU A 183 3.14 6.25 -13.62
N ILE A 184 3.32 7.18 -14.58
CA ILE A 184 4.54 7.28 -15.39
C ILE A 184 5.75 7.53 -14.48
N ARG A 185 5.65 8.46 -13.56
CA ARG A 185 6.72 8.78 -12.61
C ARG A 185 7.17 7.54 -11.80
N VAL A 186 6.21 6.85 -11.20
CA VAL A 186 6.51 5.68 -10.34
C VAL A 186 7.07 4.52 -11.15
N SER A 187 6.48 4.22 -12.31
CA SER A 187 6.99 3.14 -13.17
C SER A 187 8.39 3.45 -13.71
N GLY A 188 8.70 4.72 -13.98
CA GLY A 188 10.04 5.16 -14.35
C GLY A 188 11.08 4.90 -13.24
N ILE A 189 10.71 5.10 -11.98
CA ILE A 189 11.56 4.76 -10.83
C ILE A 189 11.82 3.25 -10.77
N MET A 190 10.77 2.44 -10.91
CA MET A 190 10.89 0.97 -10.90
C MET A 190 11.73 0.46 -12.08
N ALA A 191 11.50 0.98 -13.28
CA ALA A 191 12.28 0.65 -14.47
C ALA A 191 13.76 1.01 -14.29
N GLY A 192 14.05 2.18 -13.73
CA GLY A 192 15.42 2.60 -13.42
C GLY A 192 16.11 1.64 -12.46
N LYS A 193 15.42 1.15 -11.41
CA LYS A 193 15.93 0.11 -10.50
C LYS A 193 16.20 -1.21 -11.26
N ALA A 194 15.44 -1.52 -12.30
CA ALA A 194 15.59 -2.70 -13.15
C ALA A 194 16.60 -2.51 -14.30
N GLY A 195 17.22 -1.33 -14.43
CA GLY A 195 18.12 -1.00 -15.54
C GLY A 195 17.42 -0.92 -16.90
N LYS A 196 16.11 -0.66 -16.91
CA LYS A 196 15.27 -0.55 -18.10
C LYS A 196 14.80 0.88 -18.35
N THR A 197 14.46 1.19 -19.58
CA THR A 197 13.85 2.46 -19.99
C THR A 197 12.53 2.17 -20.68
N ILE A 198 11.49 2.88 -20.29
CA ILE A 198 10.15 2.74 -20.86
C ILE A 198 9.97 3.80 -21.94
N THR A 199 9.48 3.40 -23.11
CA THR A 199 9.25 4.31 -24.23
C THR A 199 7.86 4.96 -24.16
N PRO A 200 7.65 6.14 -24.79
CA PRO A 200 6.33 6.76 -24.88
C PRO A 200 5.27 5.85 -25.51
N ASP A 201 5.62 5.10 -26.56
CA ASP A 201 4.73 4.13 -27.22
C ASP A 201 4.26 3.02 -26.24
N GLN A 202 5.14 2.52 -25.38
CA GLN A 202 4.79 1.52 -24.38
C GLN A 202 3.78 2.07 -23.36
N TYR A 203 3.93 3.34 -22.96
CA TYR A 203 2.93 4.01 -22.12
C TYR A 203 1.59 4.18 -22.84
N GLU A 204 1.58 4.63 -24.09
CA GLU A 204 0.34 4.80 -24.89
C GLU A 204 -0.42 3.48 -25.00
N ARG A 205 0.26 2.38 -25.32
CA ARG A 205 -0.34 1.05 -25.41
C ARG A 205 -0.88 0.55 -24.06
N THR A 206 -0.19 0.86 -22.97
CA THR A 206 -0.63 0.50 -21.61
C THR A 206 -1.88 1.27 -21.24
N PHE A 207 -1.92 2.57 -21.53
CA PHE A 207 -3.07 3.44 -21.23
C PHE A 207 -4.27 3.24 -22.17
N ALA A 208 -4.15 2.47 -23.24
CA ALA A 208 -5.24 2.21 -24.18
C ALA A 208 -6.42 1.44 -23.55
N LYS A 209 -6.21 0.77 -22.41
CA LYS A 209 -7.25 -0.01 -21.70
C LYS A 209 -7.41 0.53 -20.27
N PRO A 210 -8.49 1.30 -19.99
CA PRO A 210 -8.70 1.96 -18.70
C PRO A 210 -8.67 1.02 -17.49
N ASP A 211 -9.25 -0.17 -17.60
CA ASP A 211 -9.28 -1.19 -16.55
C ASP A 211 -7.88 -1.65 -16.07
N ARG A 212 -6.87 -1.45 -16.90
CA ARG A 212 -5.50 -1.85 -16.62
C ARG A 212 -4.68 -0.84 -15.81
N TRP A 213 -5.19 0.37 -15.57
CA TRP A 213 -4.41 1.41 -14.90
C TRP A 213 -5.17 2.22 -13.84
N VAL A 214 -6.37 1.78 -13.44
CA VAL A 214 -7.11 2.39 -12.34
C VAL A 214 -6.40 2.26 -10.99
N ASN A 215 -5.52 1.26 -10.83
CA ASN A 215 -4.63 1.16 -9.67
C ASN A 215 -3.19 0.83 -10.10
N VAL A 216 -2.25 1.09 -9.19
CA VAL A 216 -0.80 0.98 -9.45
C VAL A 216 -0.38 -0.43 -9.86
N ARG A 217 -0.88 -1.45 -9.16
CA ARG A 217 -0.50 -2.86 -9.44
C ARG A 217 -0.94 -3.30 -10.83
N SER A 218 -2.20 -3.01 -11.19
CA SER A 218 -2.73 -3.33 -12.51
C SER A 218 -1.96 -2.63 -13.61
N PHE A 219 -1.60 -1.36 -13.40
CA PHE A 219 -0.79 -0.59 -14.34
C PHE A 219 0.60 -1.20 -14.54
N ILE A 220 1.32 -1.50 -13.45
CA ILE A 220 2.66 -2.09 -13.55
C ILE A 220 2.63 -3.44 -14.27
N LEU A 221 1.66 -4.30 -13.97
CA LEU A 221 1.51 -5.60 -14.65
C LEU A 221 1.23 -5.44 -16.15
N ALA A 222 0.34 -4.50 -16.53
CA ALA A 222 0.03 -4.23 -17.93
C ALA A 222 1.24 -3.65 -18.69
N LEU A 223 2.03 -2.81 -18.04
CA LEU A 223 3.25 -2.24 -18.61
C LEU A 223 4.33 -3.29 -18.82
N GLU A 224 4.51 -4.22 -17.87
CA GLU A 224 5.44 -5.34 -18.00
C GLU A 224 5.05 -6.29 -19.15
N GLU A 225 3.75 -6.54 -19.36
CA GLU A 225 3.23 -7.30 -20.50
C GLU A 225 3.68 -6.64 -21.82
N VAL A 226 3.45 -5.33 -21.95
CA VAL A 226 3.84 -4.57 -23.16
C VAL A 226 5.35 -4.61 -23.41
N ILE A 227 6.17 -4.46 -22.37
CA ILE A 227 7.64 -4.51 -22.49
C ILE A 227 8.11 -5.90 -22.90
N THR A 228 7.55 -6.94 -22.30
CA THR A 228 7.91 -8.33 -22.58
C THR A 228 7.58 -8.72 -24.02
N ASP A 229 6.43 -8.28 -24.54
CA ASP A 229 6.03 -8.50 -25.92
C ASP A 229 7.01 -7.86 -26.91
N ASP A 230 7.48 -6.65 -26.62
CA ASP A 230 8.46 -5.94 -27.44
C ASP A 230 9.84 -6.65 -27.44
N GLU A 231 10.31 -7.06 -26.26
CA GLU A 231 11.58 -7.79 -26.11
C GLU A 231 11.53 -9.13 -26.87
N TYR A 232 10.39 -9.83 -26.82
CA TYR A 232 10.19 -11.06 -27.57
C TYR A 232 10.17 -10.83 -29.09
N ALA A 233 9.50 -9.77 -29.55
CA ALA A 233 9.49 -9.43 -30.97
C ALA A 233 10.89 -9.07 -31.48
N ALA A 234 11.66 -8.28 -30.71
CA ALA A 234 13.04 -7.91 -31.04
C ALA A 234 14.00 -9.11 -31.08
N SER A 235 13.77 -10.15 -30.26
CA SER A 235 14.61 -11.36 -30.25
C SER A 235 14.45 -12.26 -31.47
N LYS A 236 13.38 -12.05 -32.27
CA LYS A 236 13.06 -12.82 -33.47
C LYS A 236 13.41 -12.11 -34.76
N SER A 237 13.77 -10.84 -34.70
CA SER A 237 14.22 -10.02 -35.84
C SER A 237 15.75 -10.04 -35.96
#